data_da2e00d8efa6bf8496bd9b7fe1ed3fb9
#
_entry.id   da2e00d8efa6bf8496bd9b7fe1ed3fb9
#
_cell.length_a   1.000
_cell.length_b   1.000
_cell.length_c   1.000
_cell.angle_alpha   90.00
_cell.angle_beta   90.00
_cell.angle_gamma   90.00
#
_symmetry.space_group_name_H-M   'P 1'
#
loop_
_entity.id
_entity.type
_entity.pdbx_description
1 polymer ?
#
loop_
_entity_poly.entity_id
_entity_poly.type
_entity_poly.pdbx_seq_one_letter_code
_entity_poly.pdbx_strand_id
1 'polypeptide(L)'
;IGLNTILYGPPGTGKTYHTVIYAVAIIENKELKSIKSEPYQDVLDRYNEYKARGQIEFTTFHQSYGYEEFIEGIRPVVVDSDDISNIQYSVQPGVFKRFCERSAPPTSVQTNADDFGIAEDAAIWKVSLAGAGENEIRADCLKNGYIRIGWEEYDGDASGSRIMNALINRMQIGDIVFSCYNTSTIDAIGVVTGEYELRKEHADFRSFRTVKWLAKDFKEDIRAINGGKYMMQPAVYRLRNVSISDVYKLIEKHQPAKTIAPIRKDN
;
A
#
# COMPACT_ATOMS: atom_id res chain seq x y z
N ILE A 1 9.13 -33.00 5.25
CA ILE A 1 10.06 -31.96 5.76
C ILE A 1 9.33 -31.20 6.86
N GLY A 2 9.98 -31.03 8.04
CA GLY A 2 9.38 -30.24 9.12
C GLY A 2 9.32 -28.73 8.69
N LEU A 3 8.29 -28.02 9.16
CA LEU A 3 8.13 -26.58 8.89
C LEU A 3 9.29 -25.77 9.47
N ASN A 4 9.87 -26.22 10.57
CA ASN A 4 11.06 -25.64 11.17
C ASN A 4 12.21 -26.62 11.06
N THR A 5 13.24 -26.29 10.30
CA THR A 5 14.40 -27.17 10.07
C THR A 5 15.69 -26.41 10.35
N ILE A 6 16.57 -26.99 11.14
CA ILE A 6 17.91 -26.46 11.43
C ILE A 6 18.95 -27.36 10.78
N LEU A 7 19.77 -26.78 9.90
CA LEU A 7 20.95 -27.44 9.32
C LEU A 7 22.18 -27.08 10.15
N TYR A 8 22.78 -28.08 10.77
CA TYR A 8 23.89 -27.91 11.69
C TYR A 8 25.12 -28.70 11.21
N GLY A 9 26.30 -28.21 11.46
CA GLY A 9 27.56 -28.85 11.09
C GLY A 9 28.71 -27.85 10.91
N PRO A 10 29.97 -28.36 10.75
CA PRO A 10 31.14 -27.52 10.56
C PRO A 10 31.07 -26.65 9.30
N PRO A 11 31.89 -25.61 9.15
CA PRO A 11 32.04 -24.87 7.90
C PRO A 11 32.38 -25.81 6.72
N GLY A 12 31.87 -25.53 5.52
CA GLY A 12 32.16 -26.32 4.33
C GLY A 12 31.31 -27.60 4.13
N THR A 13 30.42 -27.95 5.05
CA THR A 13 29.58 -29.16 4.94
C THR A 13 28.34 -28.99 4.00
N GLY A 14 28.29 -27.95 3.20
CA GLY A 14 27.22 -27.73 2.22
C GLY A 14 25.88 -27.29 2.82
N LYS A 15 25.84 -26.70 4.02
CA LYS A 15 24.58 -26.24 4.62
C LYS A 15 23.80 -25.32 3.69
N THR A 16 24.45 -24.32 3.12
CA THR A 16 23.81 -23.38 2.18
C THR A 16 23.37 -24.07 0.88
N TYR A 17 24.15 -25.02 0.37
CA TYR A 17 23.78 -25.86 -0.76
C TYR A 17 22.48 -26.64 -0.47
N HIS A 18 22.36 -27.20 0.70
CA HIS A 18 21.18 -27.95 1.11
C HIS A 18 19.96 -27.06 1.35
N THR A 19 20.13 -25.79 1.79
CA THR A 19 18.99 -24.87 1.96
C THR A 19 18.23 -24.63 0.65
N VAL A 20 18.92 -24.56 -0.48
CA VAL A 20 18.32 -24.44 -1.81
C VAL A 20 17.41 -25.63 -2.11
N ILE A 21 17.92 -26.85 -1.89
CA ILE A 21 17.19 -28.11 -2.12
C ILE A 21 15.95 -28.19 -1.20
N TYR A 22 16.11 -27.85 0.08
CA TYR A 22 15.00 -27.87 1.04
C TYR A 22 13.92 -26.86 0.66
N ALA A 23 14.29 -25.65 0.29
CA ALA A 23 13.35 -24.61 -0.08
C ALA A 23 12.49 -25.02 -1.30
N VAL A 24 13.13 -25.54 -2.35
CA VAL A 24 12.41 -26.02 -3.56
C VAL A 24 11.51 -27.21 -3.22
N ALA A 25 11.99 -28.17 -2.43
CA ALA A 25 11.19 -29.32 -2.00
C ALA A 25 9.95 -28.92 -1.20
N ILE A 26 10.05 -27.89 -0.34
CA ILE A 26 8.93 -27.36 0.45
C ILE A 26 7.90 -26.69 -0.47
N ILE A 27 8.34 -25.81 -1.36
CA ILE A 27 7.43 -25.06 -2.27
C ILE A 27 6.70 -26.02 -3.21
N GLU A 28 7.42 -26.99 -3.80
CA GLU A 28 6.85 -27.94 -4.74
C GLU A 28 6.12 -29.11 -4.07
N ASN A 29 6.11 -29.15 -2.73
CA ASN A 29 5.56 -30.26 -1.93
C ASN A 29 6.06 -31.64 -2.41
N LYS A 30 7.37 -31.73 -2.70
CA LYS A 30 8.04 -32.94 -3.17
C LYS A 30 8.93 -33.59 -2.10
N GLU A 31 9.17 -34.85 -2.24
CA GLU A 31 10.12 -35.54 -1.38
C GLU A 31 11.56 -35.04 -1.62
N LEU A 32 12.32 -34.87 -0.55
CA LEU A 32 13.71 -34.41 -0.61
C LEU A 32 14.61 -35.29 -1.48
N LYS A 33 14.34 -36.63 -1.50
CA LYS A 33 15.08 -37.56 -2.33
C LYS A 33 14.88 -37.29 -3.82
N SER A 34 13.68 -36.92 -4.23
CA SER A 34 13.36 -36.58 -5.60
C SER A 34 14.15 -35.36 -6.06
N ILE A 35 14.11 -34.26 -5.28
CA ILE A 35 14.86 -33.03 -5.62
C ILE A 35 16.38 -33.24 -5.61
N LYS A 36 16.90 -34.08 -4.69
CA LYS A 36 18.33 -34.44 -4.63
C LYS A 36 18.82 -35.23 -5.82
N SER A 37 17.95 -35.95 -6.51
CA SER A 37 18.31 -36.69 -7.73
C SER A 37 18.34 -35.84 -9.00
N GLU A 38 17.88 -34.62 -8.94
CA GLU A 38 17.90 -33.69 -10.07
C GLU A 38 19.26 -33.01 -10.19
N PRO A 39 19.67 -32.54 -11.41
CA PRO A 39 20.83 -31.69 -11.56
C PRO A 39 20.71 -30.44 -10.68
N TYR A 40 21.73 -30.14 -9.90
CA TYR A 40 21.69 -29.01 -8.95
C TYR A 40 21.41 -27.67 -9.63
N GLN A 41 21.89 -27.47 -10.86
CA GLN A 41 21.66 -26.23 -11.59
C GLN A 41 20.16 -25.99 -11.84
N ASP A 42 19.42 -27.03 -12.22
CA ASP A 42 17.97 -26.93 -12.45
C ASP A 42 17.20 -26.59 -11.17
N VAL A 43 17.66 -27.15 -10.05
CA VAL A 43 17.09 -26.83 -8.73
C VAL A 43 17.41 -25.39 -8.31
N LEU A 44 18.62 -24.93 -8.58
CA LEU A 44 19.06 -23.57 -8.29
C LEU A 44 18.31 -22.51 -9.13
N ASP A 45 18.06 -22.84 -10.39
CA ASP A 45 17.31 -21.94 -11.28
C ASP A 45 15.85 -21.76 -10.78
N ARG A 46 15.19 -22.85 -10.41
CA ARG A 46 13.84 -22.78 -9.77
C ARG A 46 13.87 -22.05 -8.43
N TYR A 47 14.89 -22.26 -7.61
CA TYR A 47 15.06 -21.51 -6.38
C TYR A 47 15.14 -20.00 -6.63
N ASN A 48 15.91 -19.59 -7.64
CA ASN A 48 16.03 -18.18 -8.00
C ASN A 48 14.73 -17.60 -8.56
N GLU A 49 13.96 -18.38 -9.33
CA GLU A 49 12.62 -17.98 -9.77
C GLU A 49 11.67 -17.78 -8.59
N TYR A 50 11.61 -18.74 -7.66
CA TYR A 50 10.77 -18.61 -6.46
C TYR A 50 11.19 -17.44 -5.57
N LYS A 51 12.49 -17.16 -5.50
CA LYS A 51 13.01 -15.99 -4.81
C LYS A 51 12.60 -14.69 -5.52
N ALA A 52 12.68 -14.63 -6.83
CA ALA A 52 12.24 -13.48 -7.63
C ALA A 52 10.73 -13.22 -7.50
N ARG A 53 9.93 -14.28 -7.37
CA ARG A 53 8.48 -14.20 -7.09
C ARG A 53 8.14 -13.90 -5.63
N GLY A 54 9.14 -13.73 -4.76
CA GLY A 54 8.94 -13.45 -3.33
C GLY A 54 8.44 -14.62 -2.49
N GLN A 55 8.47 -15.85 -3.01
CA GLN A 55 8.10 -17.07 -2.30
C GLN A 55 9.22 -17.61 -1.38
N ILE A 56 10.44 -17.14 -1.61
CA ILE A 56 11.62 -17.41 -0.78
C ILE A 56 12.22 -16.09 -0.35
N GLU A 57 12.51 -15.97 0.94
CA GLU A 57 13.34 -14.89 1.47
C GLU A 57 14.61 -15.50 2.08
N PHE A 58 15.75 -14.86 1.82
CA PHE A 58 17.04 -15.31 2.35
C PHE A 58 17.71 -14.19 3.10
N THR A 59 18.13 -14.46 4.32
CA THR A 59 18.89 -13.52 5.13
C THR A 59 20.08 -14.22 5.79
N THR A 60 21.13 -13.45 6.05
CA THR A 60 22.32 -13.94 6.77
C THR A 60 22.41 -13.25 8.11
N PHE A 61 22.42 -14.01 9.17
CA PHE A 61 22.65 -13.49 10.52
C PHE A 61 24.15 -13.20 10.70
N HIS A 62 24.49 -11.98 11.06
CA HIS A 62 25.83 -11.53 11.43
C HIS A 62 25.81 -10.94 12.84
N GLN A 63 26.98 -10.62 13.40
CA GLN A 63 27.09 -10.20 14.80
C GLN A 63 26.22 -8.97 15.18
N SER A 64 25.99 -8.08 14.22
CA SER A 64 25.17 -6.87 14.42
C SER A 64 23.72 -7.05 13.98
N TYR A 65 23.30 -8.26 13.58
CA TYR A 65 21.94 -8.51 13.10
C TYR A 65 21.01 -8.68 14.30
N GLY A 66 20.15 -7.71 14.51
CA GLY A 66 19.27 -7.65 15.67
C GLY A 66 17.79 -7.84 15.34
N TYR A 67 16.97 -7.63 16.34
CA TYR A 67 15.52 -7.64 16.24
C TYR A 67 15.01 -6.63 15.18
N GLU A 68 15.70 -5.48 15.10
CA GLU A 68 15.32 -4.35 14.26
C GLU A 68 15.46 -4.65 12.76
N GLU A 69 16.43 -5.48 12.37
CA GLU A 69 16.58 -5.93 10.98
C GLU A 69 15.66 -7.10 10.64
N PHE A 70 15.34 -7.94 11.64
CA PHE A 70 14.57 -9.16 11.41
C PHE A 70 13.07 -8.93 11.53
N ILE A 71 12.59 -8.33 12.61
CA ILE A 71 11.16 -8.11 12.87
C ILE A 71 10.74 -6.71 12.48
N GLU A 72 11.16 -5.70 13.25
CA GLU A 72 10.88 -4.29 12.97
C GLU A 72 11.81 -3.38 13.77
N GLY A 73 12.15 -2.24 13.21
CA GLY A 73 13.04 -1.27 13.84
C GLY A 73 12.70 0.17 13.47
N ILE A 74 13.16 1.09 14.32
CA ILE A 74 13.05 2.53 14.08
C ILE A 74 14.15 2.94 13.09
N ARG A 75 13.75 3.49 11.95
CA ARG A 75 14.70 3.99 10.94
C ARG A 75 14.45 5.45 10.61
N PRO A 76 15.53 6.23 10.37
CA PRO A 76 15.36 7.59 9.88
C PRO A 76 14.74 7.55 8.48
N VAL A 77 13.72 8.36 8.27
CA VAL A 77 13.12 8.57 6.97
C VAL A 77 13.60 9.92 6.47
N VAL A 78 14.28 9.93 5.34
CA VAL A 78 14.60 11.17 4.64
C VAL A 78 13.29 11.72 4.11
N VAL A 79 12.77 12.74 4.76
CA VAL A 79 11.69 13.53 4.20
C VAL A 79 12.32 14.39 3.12
N ASP A 80 11.84 14.28 1.88
CA ASP A 80 12.18 15.22 0.80
C ASP A 80 11.70 16.63 1.18
N SER A 81 12.44 17.27 2.04
CA SER A 81 12.34 18.69 2.35
C SER A 81 13.76 19.23 2.32
N ASP A 82 13.97 20.34 1.62
CA ASP A 82 15.25 21.07 1.58
C ASP A 82 15.74 21.55 2.95
N ASP A 83 15.03 21.17 4.01
CA ASP A 83 15.38 21.47 5.40
C ASP A 83 15.94 20.21 6.08
N ILE A 84 17.26 20.14 6.09
CA ILE A 84 18.10 19.06 6.68
C ILE A 84 17.88 18.91 8.20
N SER A 85 17.11 19.79 8.84
CA SER A 85 16.96 19.85 10.30
C SER A 85 15.88 18.91 10.88
N ASN A 86 15.05 18.23 10.09
CA ASN A 86 13.97 17.36 10.58
C ASN A 86 14.15 15.90 10.13
N ILE A 87 15.01 15.15 10.83
CA ILE A 87 15.04 13.69 10.69
C ILE A 87 13.78 13.14 11.36
N GLN A 88 12.86 12.59 10.57
CA GLN A 88 11.73 11.85 11.09
C GLN A 88 12.12 10.37 11.22
N TYR A 89 11.67 9.74 12.30
CA TYR A 89 11.86 8.31 12.52
C TYR A 89 10.53 7.59 12.29
N SER A 90 10.59 6.45 11.61
CA SER A 90 9.43 5.57 11.46
C SER A 90 9.80 4.14 11.81
N VAL A 91 8.85 3.39 12.36
CA VAL A 91 8.97 1.95 12.53
C VAL A 91 8.86 1.32 11.15
N GLN A 92 9.91 0.62 10.72
CA GLN A 92 9.93 -0.10 9.45
C GLN A 92 10.00 -1.61 9.71
N PRO A 93 9.20 -2.41 8.98
CA PRO A 93 9.25 -3.86 9.12
C PRO A 93 10.59 -4.42 8.67
N GLY A 94 11.13 -5.36 9.45
CA GLY A 94 12.31 -6.14 9.11
C GLY A 94 12.02 -7.22 8.06
N VAL A 95 13.06 -7.98 7.70
CA VAL A 95 12.97 -9.02 6.66
C VAL A 95 11.87 -10.03 6.91
N PHE A 96 11.79 -10.58 8.12
CA PHE A 96 10.82 -11.61 8.48
C PHE A 96 9.37 -11.06 8.46
N LYS A 97 9.15 -9.90 9.06
CA LYS A 97 7.82 -9.28 9.10
C LYS A 97 7.33 -8.97 7.69
N ARG A 98 8.16 -8.37 6.83
CA ARG A 98 7.80 -8.13 5.41
C ARG A 98 7.47 -9.42 4.67
N PHE A 99 8.22 -10.50 4.91
CA PHE A 99 7.95 -11.78 4.28
C PHE A 99 6.63 -12.38 4.76
N CYS A 100 6.33 -12.31 6.07
CA CYS A 100 5.05 -12.74 6.62
C CYS A 100 3.87 -11.94 6.07
N GLU A 101 4.01 -10.60 5.97
CA GLU A 101 2.98 -9.73 5.43
C GLU A 101 2.67 -10.04 3.96
N ARG A 102 3.70 -10.33 3.15
CA ARG A 102 3.52 -10.77 1.76
C ARG A 102 2.93 -12.17 1.64
N SER A 103 3.27 -13.05 2.57
CA SER A 103 2.87 -14.47 2.55
C SER A 103 1.58 -14.73 3.30
N ALA A 104 1.15 -13.78 4.14
CA ALA A 104 -0.14 -13.87 4.77
C ALA A 104 -1.19 -13.98 3.65
N PRO A 105 -2.05 -15.02 3.65
CA PRO A 105 -3.21 -14.97 2.77
C PRO A 105 -3.90 -13.65 3.08
N PRO A 106 -4.33 -12.90 2.06
CA PRO A 106 -5.16 -11.74 2.31
C PRO A 106 -6.23 -12.23 3.28
N THR A 107 -6.27 -11.61 4.46
CA THR A 107 -7.24 -12.00 5.52
C THR A 107 -8.56 -12.07 4.80
N SER A 108 -9.11 -13.27 4.68
CA SER A 108 -10.12 -13.64 3.71
C SER A 108 -11.32 -12.71 3.76
N VAL A 109 -11.18 -11.65 3.02
CA VAL A 109 -12.27 -11.01 2.36
C VAL A 109 -11.89 -11.11 0.90
N GLN A 110 -12.48 -12.07 0.20
CA GLN A 110 -12.52 -12.11 -1.26
C GLN A 110 -13.37 -10.93 -1.75
N THR A 111 -12.89 -9.72 -1.51
CA THR A 111 -13.18 -8.61 -2.38
C THR A 111 -12.12 -8.70 -3.47
N ASN A 112 -12.54 -9.10 -4.66
CA ASN A 112 -11.72 -9.12 -5.84
C ASN A 112 -10.99 -7.77 -5.93
N ALA A 113 -9.68 -7.74 -5.64
CA ALA A 113 -8.87 -6.52 -5.75
C ALA A 113 -8.98 -5.94 -7.17
N ASP A 114 -9.23 -6.79 -8.17
CA ASP A 114 -9.51 -6.43 -9.56
C ASP A 114 -10.82 -5.62 -9.74
N ASP A 115 -11.76 -5.67 -8.77
CA ASP A 115 -13.07 -4.99 -8.89
C ASP A 115 -13.01 -3.50 -8.52
N PHE A 116 -11.99 -3.06 -7.78
CA PHE A 116 -11.87 -1.66 -7.34
C PHE A 116 -11.01 -0.78 -8.26
N GLY A 117 -10.15 -1.36 -9.08
CA GLY A 117 -9.21 -0.64 -9.93
C GLY A 117 -8.04 -0.03 -9.15
N ILE A 118 -7.71 -0.59 -7.99
CA ILE A 118 -6.55 -0.20 -7.17
C ILE A 118 -5.29 -0.86 -7.76
N ALA A 119 -4.25 -0.06 -8.02
CA ALA A 119 -2.97 -0.57 -8.50
C ALA A 119 -2.23 -1.37 -7.41
N GLU A 120 -1.40 -2.33 -7.82
CA GLU A 120 -0.63 -3.17 -6.89
C GLU A 120 0.33 -2.35 -6.00
N ASP A 121 0.89 -1.28 -6.56
CA ASP A 121 1.81 -0.34 -5.89
C ASP A 121 1.15 1.00 -5.53
N ALA A 122 -0.20 1.02 -5.42
CA ALA A 122 -0.98 2.22 -5.20
C ALA A 122 -0.46 3.07 -4.02
N ALA A 123 -0.28 4.35 -4.28
CA ALA A 123 -0.06 5.32 -3.23
C ALA A 123 -1.39 5.78 -2.62
N ILE A 124 -1.37 6.13 -1.32
CA ILE A 124 -2.55 6.65 -0.63
C ILE A 124 -2.38 8.15 -0.45
N TRP A 125 -3.33 8.92 -0.98
CA TRP A 125 -3.32 10.37 -0.97
C TRP A 125 -4.42 10.94 -0.08
N LYS A 126 -4.07 11.88 0.78
CA LYS A 126 -5.02 12.75 1.45
C LYS A 126 -5.34 13.92 0.52
N VAL A 127 -6.61 14.19 0.32
CA VAL A 127 -7.09 15.36 -0.46
C VAL A 127 -8.11 16.15 0.34
N SER A 128 -7.89 17.46 0.47
CA SER A 128 -8.86 18.40 1.04
C SER A 128 -9.72 18.98 -0.08
N LEU A 129 -11.01 18.79 0.02
CA LEU A 129 -12.00 19.31 -0.93
C LEU A 129 -12.53 20.65 -0.41
N ALA A 130 -11.82 21.76 -0.74
CA ALA A 130 -12.12 23.14 -0.33
C ALA A 130 -12.21 23.35 1.19
N GLY A 131 -11.32 22.70 1.96
CA GLY A 131 -11.24 22.89 3.41
C GLY A 131 -11.93 21.80 4.22
N ALA A 132 -12.17 22.11 5.50
CA ALA A 132 -12.79 21.18 6.46
C ALA A 132 -14.32 21.32 6.44
N GLY A 133 -14.99 20.22 6.79
CA GLY A 133 -16.45 20.18 6.93
C GLY A 133 -17.19 20.10 5.60
N GLU A 134 -18.51 20.27 5.69
CA GLU A 134 -19.39 20.28 4.51
C GLU A 134 -19.22 21.57 3.72
N ASN A 135 -19.14 21.44 2.40
CA ASN A 135 -19.12 22.57 1.46
C ASN A 135 -19.58 22.12 0.07
N GLU A 136 -19.92 23.10 -0.79
CA GLU A 136 -20.45 22.81 -2.14
C GLU A 136 -19.44 22.09 -3.03
N ILE A 137 -18.16 22.41 -2.94
CA ILE A 137 -17.09 21.78 -3.73
C ILE A 137 -16.95 20.30 -3.36
N ARG A 138 -16.99 19.99 -2.05
CA ARG A 138 -16.97 18.60 -1.55
C ARG A 138 -18.17 17.82 -2.06
N ALA A 139 -19.38 18.37 -1.89
CA ALA A 139 -20.60 17.71 -2.33
C ALA A 139 -20.58 17.44 -3.83
N ASP A 140 -20.11 18.38 -4.62
CA ASP A 140 -19.93 18.27 -6.06
C ASP A 140 -18.92 17.16 -6.43
N CYS A 141 -17.75 17.14 -5.79
CA CYS A 141 -16.72 16.11 -5.99
C CYS A 141 -17.23 14.69 -5.66
N LEU A 142 -17.91 14.54 -4.52
CA LEU A 142 -18.43 13.23 -4.08
C LEU A 142 -19.58 12.75 -4.95
N LYS A 143 -20.39 13.67 -5.49
CA LYS A 143 -21.52 13.34 -6.38
C LYS A 143 -21.03 12.94 -7.76
N ASN A 144 -20.08 13.66 -8.33
CA ASN A 144 -19.73 13.55 -9.76
C ASN A 144 -18.46 12.73 -10.03
N GLY A 145 -17.79 12.16 -9.01
CA GLY A 145 -16.69 11.23 -9.21
C GLY A 145 -15.38 11.91 -9.64
N TYR A 146 -14.99 12.98 -8.96
CA TYR A 146 -13.70 13.63 -9.15
C TYR A 146 -13.22 14.31 -7.87
N ILE A 147 -11.95 14.69 -7.87
CA ILE A 147 -11.39 15.65 -6.93
C ILE A 147 -11.07 16.94 -7.70
N ARG A 148 -11.23 18.09 -7.05
CA ARG A 148 -10.78 19.37 -7.56
C ARG A 148 -10.20 20.24 -6.47
N ILE A 149 -9.13 20.98 -6.80
CA ILE A 149 -8.40 21.83 -5.88
C ILE A 149 -8.21 23.24 -6.45
N GLY A 150 -8.06 24.23 -5.56
CA GLY A 150 -8.01 25.65 -5.91
C GLY A 150 -6.63 26.16 -6.34
N TRP A 151 -5.62 25.27 -6.48
CA TRP A 151 -4.31 25.66 -6.99
C TRP A 151 -4.22 25.38 -8.49
N GLU A 152 -3.55 26.28 -9.21
CA GLU A 152 -3.24 26.16 -10.62
C GLU A 152 -1.73 26.09 -10.82
N GLU A 153 -1.29 25.71 -12.01
CA GLU A 153 0.14 25.73 -12.33
C GLU A 153 0.75 27.10 -12.07
N TYR A 154 1.74 27.15 -11.16
CA TYR A 154 2.65 28.29 -10.95
C TYR A 154 2.08 29.58 -10.34
N ASP A 155 1.49 29.49 -9.18
CA ASP A 155 1.26 30.68 -8.36
C ASP A 155 2.48 31.18 -7.55
N GLY A 156 3.68 30.78 -7.94
CA GLY A 156 4.93 31.30 -7.34
C GLY A 156 5.18 30.96 -5.88
N ASP A 157 4.24 30.32 -5.19
CA ASP A 157 4.38 29.83 -3.83
C ASP A 157 4.91 28.38 -3.83
N ALA A 158 5.97 28.16 -3.07
CA ALA A 158 6.58 26.82 -2.91
C ALA A 158 5.60 25.76 -2.39
N SER A 159 4.57 26.16 -1.63
CA SER A 159 3.50 25.29 -1.13
C SER A 159 2.57 24.84 -2.25
N GLY A 160 2.10 25.80 -3.08
CA GLY A 160 1.29 25.51 -4.25
C GLY A 160 1.99 24.62 -5.26
N SER A 161 3.26 24.86 -5.53
CA SER A 161 4.09 24.02 -6.42
C SER A 161 4.18 22.56 -5.95
N ARG A 162 4.25 22.29 -4.65
CA ARG A 162 4.28 20.92 -4.11
C ARG A 162 2.95 20.19 -4.28
N ILE A 163 1.84 20.91 -4.04
CA ILE A 163 0.49 20.37 -4.20
C ILE A 163 0.24 20.04 -5.68
N MET A 164 0.58 20.95 -6.58
CA MET A 164 0.43 20.75 -8.01
C MET A 164 1.32 19.65 -8.55
N ASN A 165 2.57 19.56 -8.10
CA ASN A 165 3.46 18.46 -8.45
C ASN A 165 2.92 17.09 -7.96
N ALA A 166 2.32 17.05 -6.77
CA ALA A 166 1.67 15.84 -6.27
C ALA A 166 0.48 15.44 -7.14
N LEU A 167 -0.38 16.39 -7.49
CA LEU A 167 -1.59 16.15 -8.27
C LEU A 167 -1.29 15.81 -9.75
N ILE A 168 -0.32 16.48 -10.38
CA ILE A 168 -0.01 16.32 -11.81
C ILE A 168 0.93 15.14 -12.04
N ASN A 169 2.07 15.12 -11.34
CA ASN A 169 3.19 14.25 -11.70
C ASN A 169 3.32 12.99 -10.83
N ARG A 170 2.82 13.03 -9.59
CA ARG A 170 3.05 11.94 -8.63
C ARG A 170 1.84 11.04 -8.38
N MET A 171 0.64 11.61 -8.44
CA MET A 171 -0.60 10.85 -8.32
C MET A 171 -0.86 10.12 -9.64
N GLN A 172 -1.10 8.81 -9.59
CA GLN A 172 -1.26 7.97 -10.77
C GLN A 172 -2.66 7.31 -10.80
N ILE A 173 -3.08 6.86 -11.97
CA ILE A 173 -4.29 6.04 -12.10
C ILE A 173 -4.08 4.76 -11.28
N GLY A 174 -5.10 4.38 -10.50
CA GLY A 174 -5.01 3.26 -9.56
C GLY A 174 -4.59 3.65 -8.14
N ASP A 175 -4.13 4.88 -7.91
CA ASP A 175 -3.84 5.39 -6.57
C ASP A 175 -5.13 5.62 -5.76
N ILE A 176 -5.00 5.53 -4.44
CA ILE A 176 -6.11 5.68 -3.49
C ILE A 176 -6.18 7.14 -3.03
N VAL A 177 -7.40 7.67 -2.95
CA VAL A 177 -7.68 9.00 -2.44
C VAL A 177 -8.56 8.92 -1.20
N PHE A 178 -8.12 9.55 -0.12
CA PHE A 178 -8.91 9.83 1.08
C PHE A 178 -9.41 11.27 1.04
N SER A 179 -10.72 11.47 0.99
CA SER A 179 -11.33 12.78 1.18
C SER A 179 -11.22 13.20 2.65
N CYS A 180 -10.46 14.25 2.91
CA CYS A 180 -10.20 14.76 4.25
C CYS A 180 -11.34 15.68 4.71
N TYR A 181 -12.18 15.22 5.64
CA TYR A 181 -13.24 16.01 6.22
C TYR A 181 -12.73 17.05 7.24
N ASN A 182 -11.76 16.63 8.07
CA ASN A 182 -10.99 17.48 8.98
C ASN A 182 -9.60 16.87 9.22
N THR A 183 -8.84 17.38 10.16
CA THR A 183 -7.45 16.92 10.41
C THR A 183 -7.31 15.48 10.91
N SER A 184 -8.39 14.83 11.35
CA SER A 184 -8.36 13.42 11.81
C SER A 184 -9.33 12.53 11.05
N THR A 185 -10.34 13.10 10.39
CA THR A 185 -11.50 12.37 9.88
C THR A 185 -11.55 12.42 8.36
N ILE A 186 -11.84 11.29 7.74
CA ILE A 186 -12.17 11.16 6.31
C ILE A 186 -13.67 10.88 6.14
N ASP A 187 -14.22 11.23 5.00
CA ASP A 187 -15.64 11.05 4.64
C ASP A 187 -15.87 10.30 3.33
N ALA A 188 -14.79 10.03 2.58
CA ALA A 188 -14.85 9.17 1.41
C ALA A 188 -13.48 8.54 1.10
N ILE A 189 -13.53 7.37 0.44
CA ILE A 189 -12.38 6.64 -0.10
C ILE A 189 -12.67 6.38 -1.57
N GLY A 190 -11.73 6.73 -2.43
CA GLY A 190 -11.83 6.51 -3.87
C GLY A 190 -10.54 6.03 -4.50
N VAL A 191 -10.62 5.66 -5.77
CA VAL A 191 -9.46 5.33 -6.60
C VAL A 191 -9.40 6.30 -7.78
N VAL A 192 -8.20 6.76 -8.11
CA VAL A 192 -7.94 7.64 -9.26
C VAL A 192 -8.15 6.86 -10.55
N THR A 193 -8.99 7.38 -11.43
CA THR A 193 -9.33 6.73 -12.71
C THR A 193 -8.99 7.57 -13.94
N GLY A 194 -8.55 8.82 -13.74
CA GLY A 194 -8.20 9.71 -14.84
C GLY A 194 -6.93 10.50 -14.58
N GLU A 195 -6.39 11.05 -15.67
CA GLU A 195 -5.25 11.96 -15.63
C GLU A 195 -5.64 13.33 -15.08
N TYR A 196 -4.65 14.18 -14.85
CA TYR A 196 -4.86 15.58 -14.48
C TYR A 196 -5.53 16.35 -15.62
N GLU A 197 -6.53 17.17 -15.28
CA GLU A 197 -7.23 18.06 -16.21
C GLU A 197 -7.34 19.45 -15.62
N LEU A 198 -7.02 20.47 -16.42
CA LEU A 198 -7.32 21.87 -16.09
C LEU A 198 -8.63 22.28 -16.79
N ARG A 199 -9.71 22.43 -16.01
CA ARG A 199 -11.04 22.79 -16.51
C ARG A 199 -11.30 24.28 -16.38
N LYS A 200 -11.07 25.00 -17.47
CA LYS A 200 -11.15 26.48 -17.53
C LYS A 200 -12.57 27.06 -17.46
N GLU A 201 -13.59 26.20 -17.65
CA GLU A 201 -15.00 26.56 -17.56
C GLU A 201 -15.47 26.84 -16.12
N HIS A 202 -14.73 26.40 -15.12
CA HIS A 202 -14.99 26.71 -13.72
C HIS A 202 -14.31 28.04 -13.33
N ALA A 203 -14.97 28.85 -12.48
CA ALA A 203 -14.41 30.09 -11.97
C ALA A 203 -13.24 29.82 -11.01
N ASP A 204 -13.40 28.80 -10.14
CA ASP A 204 -12.44 28.42 -9.11
C ASP A 204 -12.27 26.89 -9.07
N PHE A 205 -11.22 26.39 -8.39
CA PHE A 205 -10.95 24.95 -8.22
C PHE A 205 -10.89 24.22 -9.57
N ARG A 206 -10.08 24.73 -10.49
CA ARG A 206 -10.00 24.26 -11.88
C ARG A 206 -9.10 23.04 -12.11
N SER A 207 -8.35 22.64 -11.12
CA SER A 207 -7.43 21.48 -11.19
C SER A 207 -8.14 20.20 -10.78
N PHE A 208 -8.38 19.30 -11.74
CA PHE A 208 -9.22 18.11 -11.61
C PHE A 208 -8.44 16.82 -11.78
N ARG A 209 -8.91 15.76 -11.11
CA ARG A 209 -8.68 14.36 -11.45
C ARG A 209 -9.94 13.55 -11.24
N THR A 210 -10.24 12.65 -12.18
CA THR A 210 -11.37 11.74 -12.06
C THR A 210 -11.09 10.66 -11.03
N VAL A 211 -12.08 10.37 -10.18
CA VAL A 211 -12.00 9.42 -9.08
C VAL A 211 -13.28 8.58 -9.05
N LYS A 212 -13.13 7.27 -8.92
CA LYS A 212 -14.24 6.36 -8.59
C LYS A 212 -14.32 6.24 -7.08
N TRP A 213 -15.35 6.82 -6.46
CA TRP A 213 -15.58 6.69 -5.03
C TRP A 213 -16.04 5.26 -4.69
N LEU A 214 -15.28 4.58 -3.84
CA LEU A 214 -15.51 3.20 -3.40
C LEU A 214 -16.38 3.15 -2.15
N ALA A 215 -16.20 4.10 -1.25
CA ALA A 215 -17.03 4.32 -0.07
C ALA A 215 -17.16 5.84 0.17
N LYS A 216 -18.34 6.31 0.54
CA LYS A 216 -18.64 7.71 0.83
C LYS A 216 -19.79 7.85 1.82
N ASP A 217 -20.07 9.09 2.25
CA ASP A 217 -21.16 9.41 3.16
C ASP A 217 -20.98 8.81 4.57
N PHE A 218 -19.73 8.73 5.03
CA PHE A 218 -19.35 8.30 6.37
C PHE A 218 -18.39 9.30 7.03
N LYS A 219 -18.07 9.09 8.29
CA LYS A 219 -17.03 9.84 9.01
C LYS A 219 -16.21 8.87 9.84
N GLU A 220 -14.93 8.73 9.51
CA GLU A 220 -14.01 7.80 10.17
C GLU A 220 -12.75 8.52 10.63
N ASP A 221 -12.39 8.35 11.89
CA ASP A 221 -11.13 8.84 12.43
C ASP A 221 -10.00 7.88 12.06
N ILE A 222 -9.06 8.35 11.24
CA ILE A 222 -7.96 7.52 10.73
C ILE A 222 -6.69 7.61 11.57
N ARG A 223 -6.68 8.29 12.72
CA ARG A 223 -5.46 8.42 13.54
C ARG A 223 -4.88 7.07 13.93
N ALA A 224 -5.72 6.10 14.26
CA ALA A 224 -5.25 4.75 14.64
C ALA A 224 -4.42 4.09 13.54
N ILE A 225 -4.84 4.18 12.28
CA ILE A 225 -4.13 3.62 11.13
C ILE A 225 -3.06 4.57 10.56
N ASN A 226 -3.08 5.84 10.94
CA ASN A 226 -2.09 6.85 10.57
C ASN A 226 -0.99 7.03 11.63
N GLY A 227 -0.72 5.99 12.44
CA GLY A 227 0.32 6.03 13.47
C GLY A 227 0.05 7.04 14.60
N GLY A 228 -1.21 7.26 14.97
CA GLY A 228 -1.65 8.22 15.98
C GLY A 228 -1.61 9.69 15.54
N LYS A 229 -1.27 9.98 14.28
CA LYS A 229 -1.03 11.34 13.78
C LYS A 229 -2.25 11.95 13.12
N TYR A 230 -2.37 13.28 13.27
CA TYR A 230 -3.31 14.08 12.50
C TYR A 230 -2.85 14.21 11.04
N MET A 231 -3.80 14.41 10.14
CA MET A 231 -3.50 14.76 8.75
C MET A 231 -2.96 16.18 8.67
N MET A 232 -1.90 16.38 7.86
CA MET A 232 -1.24 17.67 7.71
C MET A 232 -2.10 18.67 6.92
N GLN A 233 -1.75 19.95 7.04
CA GLN A 233 -2.39 21.10 6.40
C GLN A 233 -2.43 21.06 4.86
N PRO A 234 -1.37 20.66 4.09
CA PRO A 234 -1.39 20.69 2.64
C PRO A 234 -2.63 20.02 2.05
N ALA A 235 -3.23 20.64 1.03
CA ALA A 235 -4.46 20.14 0.41
C ALA A 235 -4.30 18.73 -0.20
N VAL A 236 -3.12 18.44 -0.76
CA VAL A 236 -2.80 17.12 -1.32
C VAL A 236 -1.43 16.68 -0.79
N TYR A 237 -1.37 15.50 -0.18
CA TYR A 237 -0.11 14.85 0.16
C TYR A 237 -0.28 13.33 0.36
N ARG A 238 0.84 12.59 0.27
CA ARG A 238 0.85 11.13 0.41
C ARG A 238 0.81 10.72 1.89
N LEU A 239 -0.16 9.87 2.25
CA LEU A 239 -0.22 9.17 3.54
C LEU A 239 0.71 7.96 3.49
N ARG A 240 1.74 7.95 4.35
CA ARG A 240 2.76 6.89 4.33
C ARG A 240 2.58 5.85 5.44
N ASN A 241 1.78 6.17 6.45
CA ASN A 241 1.56 5.28 7.60
C ASN A 241 0.34 4.36 7.43
N VAL A 242 -0.53 4.65 6.47
CA VAL A 242 -1.73 3.86 6.19
C VAL A 242 -1.36 2.74 5.24
N SER A 243 -1.73 1.50 5.56
CA SER A 243 -1.51 0.35 4.70
C SER A 243 -2.68 0.11 3.75
N ILE A 244 -2.42 -0.54 2.62
CA ILE A 244 -3.48 -0.97 1.68
C ILE A 244 -4.49 -1.90 2.37
N SER A 245 -4.03 -2.76 3.28
CA SER A 245 -4.91 -3.63 4.08
C SER A 245 -5.89 -2.83 4.95
N ASP A 246 -5.45 -1.72 5.54
CA ASP A 246 -6.34 -0.85 6.32
C ASP A 246 -7.37 -0.16 5.43
N VAL A 247 -6.98 0.22 4.21
CA VAL A 247 -7.92 0.79 3.22
C VAL A 247 -9.02 -0.20 2.87
N TYR A 248 -8.68 -1.46 2.59
CA TYR A 248 -9.68 -2.48 2.30
C TYR A 248 -10.65 -2.69 3.45
N LYS A 249 -10.16 -2.77 4.69
CA LYS A 249 -11.02 -2.86 5.89
C LYS A 249 -11.99 -1.68 6.02
N LEU A 250 -11.52 -0.47 5.72
CA LEU A 250 -12.38 0.72 5.73
C LEU A 250 -13.43 0.70 4.62
N ILE A 251 -13.04 0.28 3.41
CA ILE A 251 -13.99 0.15 2.30
C ILE A 251 -15.09 -0.84 2.66
N GLU A 252 -14.74 -2.01 3.16
CA GLU A 252 -15.71 -3.02 3.59
C GLU A 252 -16.64 -2.53 4.70
N LYS A 253 -16.09 -1.86 5.68
CA LYS A 253 -16.86 -1.29 6.79
C LYS A 253 -17.92 -0.30 6.31
N HIS A 254 -17.64 0.44 5.23
CA HIS A 254 -18.46 1.57 4.77
C HIS A 254 -19.12 1.35 3.39
N GLN A 255 -18.90 0.20 2.74
CA GLN A 255 -19.71 -0.15 1.57
C GLN A 255 -21.12 -0.59 1.99
N PRO A 256 -22.16 -0.16 1.28
CA PRO A 256 -23.49 -0.74 1.48
C PRO A 256 -23.43 -2.23 1.18
N ALA A 257 -23.96 -3.06 2.09
CA ALA A 257 -24.03 -4.51 1.91
C ALA A 257 -24.59 -4.82 0.52
N LYS A 258 -23.83 -5.53 -0.33
CA LYS A 258 -24.36 -6.07 -1.59
C LYS A 258 -25.52 -6.98 -1.22
N THR A 259 -26.73 -6.57 -1.53
CA THR A 259 -27.93 -7.42 -1.38
C THR A 259 -27.72 -8.63 -2.29
N ILE A 260 -27.33 -9.75 -1.69
CA ILE A 260 -27.27 -11.02 -2.41
C ILE A 260 -28.73 -11.37 -2.73
N ALA A 261 -29.09 -11.23 -4.00
CA ALA A 261 -30.40 -11.71 -4.47
C ALA A 261 -30.51 -13.20 -4.13
N PRO A 262 -31.63 -13.66 -3.55
CA PRO A 262 -31.78 -15.06 -3.22
C PRO A 262 -31.68 -15.90 -4.49
N ILE A 263 -30.82 -16.91 -4.47
CA ILE A 263 -30.72 -17.92 -5.51
C ILE A 263 -32.10 -18.57 -5.63
N ARG A 264 -32.81 -18.31 -6.71
CA ARG A 264 -34.02 -19.07 -7.06
C ARG A 264 -33.57 -20.52 -7.22
N LYS A 265 -34.03 -21.39 -6.33
CA LYS A 265 -34.03 -22.83 -6.56
C LYS A 265 -35.16 -23.07 -7.56
N ASP A 266 -34.81 -23.27 -8.81
CA ASP A 266 -35.69 -23.82 -9.79
C ASP A 266 -35.88 -25.32 -9.42
N ASN A 267 -37.16 -25.68 -9.21
CA ASN A 267 -37.61 -27.06 -9.02
C ASN A 267 -37.55 -27.83 -10.34
#